data_0702abf17273ffc295d3eaa965b9ef7d
#
_entry.id   0702abf17273ffc295d3eaa965b9ef7d
#
_cell.length_a   1.000
_cell.length_b   1.000
_cell.length_c   1.000
_cell.angle_alpha   90.00
_cell.angle_beta   90.00
_cell.angle_gamma   90.00
#
_symmetry.space_group_name_H-M   'P 1'
#
loop_
_entity.id
_entity.type
_entity.pdbx_description
1 polymer ?
#
loop_
_entity_poly.entity_id
_entity_poly.type
_entity_poly.pdbx_seq_one_letter_code
_entity_poly.pdbx_strand_id
1 'polypeptide(L)'
;MDHSLKQLLDWIVEIVPNRYLQTLLIILAFALVAKIADIIMTRFLARLFRKTDLTLDEQILEIFHKPIFVSIMLFGLALAADWMDLSPKINFVTLSGLKTVAIFMWTAAFARFLKLIIAVVSRDSSRFHLIHERTLPLFSNLFMILVVALALYFVLLAWNIDVTAWMASAGILGIAISFAAKDTLANLFAGVFILADAPYKLGDFIVLDSGERGAVTHIGIRSTRLLTRDDVEITVPNSIMGNVKITNETGGPHEKYRIRIKVGVAYGSDIDKVHALLMDVAKSSPELCSTPPPRVRFRAFGDSSLDHELLCWVAKPVLRGRVAHALNTEIYKRFLKEGIEIPFPQRDVHIKSTAVPRTDPQKKKRPDESE
;
A
#
# COMPACT_ATOMS: atom_id res chain seq x y z
N MET A 1 41.67 -3.10 25.69
CA MET A 1 41.79 -2.07 26.71
C MET A 1 42.77 -1.01 26.20
N ASP A 2 42.33 0.20 26.09
CA ASP A 2 43.05 1.30 25.41
C ASP A 2 44.37 1.62 26.13
N HIS A 3 45.43 1.91 25.36
CA HIS A 3 46.78 2.16 25.89
C HIS A 3 46.81 3.25 27.00
N SER A 4 45.96 4.26 26.85
CA SER A 4 45.79 5.36 27.81
C SER A 4 45.19 4.91 29.13
N LEU A 5 44.28 3.96 29.14
CA LEU A 5 43.66 3.41 30.37
C LEU A 5 44.64 2.54 31.15
N LYS A 6 45.51 1.79 30.44
CA LYS A 6 46.60 1.03 31.06
C LYS A 6 47.60 1.95 31.75
N GLN A 7 48.04 3.01 31.08
CA GLN A 7 48.99 3.97 31.66
C GLN A 7 48.45 4.65 32.93
N LEU A 8 47.16 4.99 32.96
CA LEU A 8 46.51 5.60 34.14
C LEU A 8 46.38 4.62 35.29
N LEU A 9 46.11 3.33 35.00
CA LEU A 9 46.07 2.27 35.98
C LEU A 9 47.47 1.95 36.55
N ASP A 10 48.50 1.90 35.71
CA ASP A 10 49.90 1.67 36.10
C ASP A 10 50.41 2.79 37.04
N TRP A 11 50.02 4.06 36.76
CA TRP A 11 50.36 5.20 37.63
C TRP A 11 49.66 5.15 39.02
N ILE A 12 48.40 4.66 39.06
CA ILE A 12 47.69 4.42 40.33
C ILE A 12 48.36 3.31 41.15
N VAL A 13 48.87 2.25 40.50
CA VAL A 13 49.56 1.14 41.12
C VAL A 13 50.88 1.60 41.78
N GLU A 14 51.58 2.54 41.14
CA GLU A 14 52.88 3.04 41.61
C GLU A 14 52.72 3.95 42.85
N ILE A 15 51.61 4.71 43.00
CA ILE A 15 51.38 5.62 44.09
C ILE A 15 50.72 4.96 45.32
N VAL A 16 49.91 3.91 45.10
CA VAL A 16 49.09 3.30 46.15
C VAL A 16 49.32 1.81 46.23
N PRO A 17 50.16 1.31 47.16
CA PRO A 17 50.49 -0.12 47.20
C PRO A 17 49.36 -1.02 47.70
N ASN A 18 48.29 -0.48 48.25
CA ASN A 18 47.15 -1.23 48.79
C ASN A 18 46.06 -1.46 47.72
N ARG A 19 45.81 -2.70 47.33
CA ARG A 19 44.88 -3.13 46.31
C ARG A 19 43.41 -2.71 46.61
N TYR A 20 43.02 -2.73 47.87
CA TYR A 20 41.68 -2.28 48.28
C TYR A 20 41.51 -0.76 48.09
N LEU A 21 42.58 0.01 48.33
CA LEU A 21 42.59 1.46 48.15
C LEU A 21 42.56 1.82 46.64
N GLN A 22 43.26 1.04 45.79
CA GLN A 22 43.20 1.18 44.34
C GLN A 22 41.78 0.93 43.80
N THR A 23 41.13 -0.15 44.26
CA THR A 23 39.74 -0.48 43.90
C THR A 23 38.77 0.64 44.30
N LEU A 24 38.94 1.20 45.49
CA LEU A 24 38.14 2.34 45.97
C LEU A 24 38.34 3.58 45.08
N LEU A 25 39.58 3.87 44.69
CA LEU A 25 39.90 5.00 43.80
C LEU A 25 39.27 4.82 42.40
N ILE A 26 39.25 3.61 41.84
CA ILE A 26 38.57 3.30 40.58
C ILE A 26 37.08 3.61 40.71
N ILE A 27 36.42 3.14 41.77
CA ILE A 27 34.99 3.40 42.01
C ILE A 27 34.70 4.90 42.14
N LEU A 28 35.52 5.64 42.90
CA LEU A 28 35.39 7.07 43.07
C LEU A 28 35.61 7.84 41.76
N ALA A 29 36.60 7.44 40.96
CA ALA A 29 36.87 8.03 39.66
C ALA A 29 35.66 7.84 38.68
N PHE A 30 35.12 6.63 38.61
CA PHE A 30 33.93 6.39 37.77
C PHE A 30 32.68 7.06 38.33
N ALA A 31 32.53 7.23 39.66
CA ALA A 31 31.47 8.01 40.26
C ALA A 31 31.57 9.49 39.87
N LEU A 32 32.80 10.03 39.84
CA LEU A 32 33.05 11.41 39.41
C LEU A 32 32.75 11.57 37.91
N VAL A 33 33.20 10.63 37.06
CA VAL A 33 32.89 10.63 35.61
C VAL A 33 31.38 10.53 35.38
N ALA A 34 30.68 9.64 36.10
CA ALA A 34 29.23 9.51 36.02
C ALA A 34 28.53 10.82 36.41
N LYS A 35 29.02 11.50 37.46
CA LYS A 35 28.47 12.80 37.91
C LYS A 35 28.74 13.91 36.90
N ILE A 36 29.92 13.94 36.28
CA ILE A 36 30.24 14.90 35.21
C ILE A 36 29.32 14.63 34.00
N ALA A 37 29.15 13.38 33.58
CA ALA A 37 28.25 13.02 32.51
C ALA A 37 26.79 13.44 32.81
N ASP A 38 26.32 13.22 34.03
CA ASP A 38 24.98 13.64 34.49
C ASP A 38 24.82 15.18 34.42
N ILE A 39 25.83 15.94 34.85
CA ILE A 39 25.83 17.41 34.78
C ILE A 39 25.83 17.89 33.31
N ILE A 40 26.62 17.26 32.46
CA ILE A 40 26.65 17.57 31.03
C ILE A 40 25.27 17.31 30.40
N MET A 41 24.71 16.16 30.65
CA MET A 41 23.39 15.78 30.10
C MET A 41 22.29 16.71 30.61
N THR A 42 22.21 16.92 31.91
CA THR A 42 21.11 17.69 32.51
C THR A 42 21.23 19.21 32.31
N ARG A 43 22.45 19.77 32.29
CA ARG A 43 22.64 21.21 32.14
C ARG A 43 22.95 21.67 30.73
N PHE A 44 23.78 20.94 29.98
CA PHE A 44 24.22 21.35 28.64
C PHE A 44 23.26 20.98 27.58
N LEU A 45 22.84 19.70 27.52
CA LEU A 45 21.84 19.27 26.53
C LEU A 45 20.46 19.92 26.79
N ALA A 46 20.04 20.04 28.07
CA ALA A 46 18.80 20.73 28.39
C ALA A 46 18.81 22.22 27.96
N ARG A 47 20.00 22.89 27.93
CA ARG A 47 20.11 24.25 27.36
C ARG A 47 20.05 24.29 25.85
N LEU A 48 20.60 23.25 25.16
CA LEU A 48 20.61 23.16 23.72
C LEU A 48 19.18 22.92 23.18
N PHE A 49 18.43 22.08 23.87
CA PHE A 49 17.05 21.73 23.52
C PHE A 49 16.00 22.78 23.90
N ARG A 50 16.30 23.67 24.87
CA ARG A 50 15.44 24.84 25.18
C ARG A 50 15.22 25.80 23.98
N LYS A 51 16.04 25.72 22.95
CA LYS A 51 15.88 26.50 21.71
C LYS A 51 14.91 25.86 20.71
N THR A 52 14.52 24.62 20.92
CA THR A 52 13.58 23.89 20.11
C THR A 52 12.26 23.79 20.86
N ASP A 53 11.17 24.28 20.34
CA ASP A 53 9.81 24.27 20.95
C ASP A 53 9.20 22.86 21.13
N LEU A 54 10.02 21.82 21.22
CA LEU A 54 9.60 20.43 21.28
C LEU A 54 9.71 19.92 22.73
N THR A 55 8.57 19.76 23.40
CA THR A 55 8.42 19.11 24.72
C THR A 55 8.93 17.66 24.76
N LEU A 56 9.26 17.09 23.59
CA LEU A 56 9.79 15.75 23.41
C LEU A 56 11.23 15.59 23.84
N ASP A 57 12.06 16.62 23.61
CA ASP A 57 13.50 16.56 23.87
C ASP A 57 13.78 16.44 25.36
N GLU A 58 13.00 17.12 26.22
CA GLU A 58 13.12 17.00 27.67
C GLU A 58 12.73 15.60 28.16
N GLN A 59 11.67 15.02 27.63
CA GLN A 59 11.21 13.67 28.01
C GLN A 59 12.20 12.58 27.59
N ILE A 60 12.79 12.69 26.41
CA ILE A 60 13.85 11.78 25.96
C ILE A 60 15.07 11.87 26.89
N LEU A 61 15.49 13.09 27.21
CA LEU A 61 16.62 13.30 28.09
C LEU A 61 16.38 12.70 29.50
N GLU A 62 15.18 12.89 30.05
CA GLU A 62 14.78 12.33 31.33
C GLU A 62 14.78 10.80 31.36
N ILE A 63 14.38 10.16 30.23
CA ILE A 63 14.39 8.70 30.10
C ILE A 63 15.82 8.15 30.12
N PHE A 64 16.77 8.78 29.42
CA PHE A 64 18.09 8.23 29.18
C PHE A 64 19.18 8.70 30.17
N HIS A 65 19.02 9.82 30.86
CA HIS A 65 20.05 10.32 31.75
C HIS A 65 20.39 9.34 32.89
N LYS A 66 19.37 8.74 33.55
CA LYS A 66 19.57 7.75 34.61
C LYS A 66 20.26 6.48 34.12
N PRO A 67 19.83 5.83 33.02
CA PRO A 67 20.53 4.69 32.42
C PRO A 67 22.01 4.97 32.12
N ILE A 68 22.33 6.12 31.56
CA ILE A 68 23.72 6.48 31.24
C ILE A 68 24.54 6.64 32.49
N PHE A 69 24.05 7.39 33.48
CA PHE A 69 24.73 7.57 34.78
C PHE A 69 25.02 6.22 35.44
N VAL A 70 23.99 5.37 35.58
CA VAL A 70 24.14 4.05 36.22
C VAL A 70 25.02 3.13 35.39
N SER A 71 25.00 3.19 34.04
CA SER A 71 25.89 2.38 33.19
C SER A 71 27.36 2.71 33.42
N ILE A 72 27.70 4.00 33.59
CA ILE A 72 29.07 4.43 33.90
C ILE A 72 29.48 3.88 35.28
N MET A 73 28.58 3.96 36.28
CA MET A 73 28.81 3.41 37.60
C MET A 73 28.99 1.90 37.59
N LEU A 74 28.14 1.16 36.90
CA LEU A 74 28.21 -0.31 36.74
C LEU A 74 29.50 -0.73 36.03
N PHE A 75 29.92 0.04 35.01
CA PHE A 75 31.18 -0.19 34.34
C PHE A 75 32.39 0.00 35.26
N GLY A 76 32.37 1.06 36.06
CA GLY A 76 33.40 1.28 37.10
C GLY A 76 33.44 0.17 38.14
N LEU A 77 32.27 -0.32 38.58
CA LEU A 77 32.17 -1.47 39.49
C LEU A 77 32.67 -2.78 38.84
N ALA A 78 32.41 -2.99 37.55
CA ALA A 78 32.91 -4.16 36.84
C ALA A 78 34.44 -4.15 36.76
N LEU A 79 35.05 -3.01 36.42
CA LEU A 79 36.49 -2.83 36.43
C LEU A 79 37.11 -3.00 37.83
N ALA A 80 36.44 -2.47 38.83
CA ALA A 80 36.87 -2.61 40.22
C ALA A 80 36.83 -4.08 40.69
N ALA A 81 35.81 -4.83 40.31
CA ALA A 81 35.70 -6.26 40.60
C ALA A 81 36.79 -7.08 39.92
N ASP A 82 37.08 -6.76 38.66
CA ASP A 82 38.14 -7.45 37.89
C ASP A 82 39.54 -7.11 38.47
N TRP A 83 39.72 -5.85 38.87
CA TRP A 83 40.97 -5.39 39.53
C TRP A 83 41.25 -6.08 40.86
N MET A 84 40.20 -6.40 41.60
CA MET A 84 40.28 -6.98 42.94
C MET A 84 40.76 -8.45 42.92
N ASP A 85 40.88 -9.06 41.73
CA ASP A 85 41.34 -10.45 41.50
C ASP A 85 40.58 -11.46 42.38
N LEU A 86 39.27 -11.33 42.33
CA LEU A 86 38.33 -12.20 43.03
C LEU A 86 38.45 -13.63 42.48
N SER A 87 38.04 -14.61 43.30
CA SER A 87 37.98 -15.98 42.77
C SER A 87 37.13 -16.03 41.49
N PRO A 88 37.47 -16.89 40.51
CA PRO A 88 36.77 -16.91 39.20
C PRO A 88 35.25 -17.03 39.31
N LYS A 89 34.74 -17.76 40.31
CA LYS A 89 33.31 -17.92 40.55
C LYS A 89 32.66 -16.64 41.03
N ILE A 90 33.30 -15.92 42.01
CA ILE A 90 32.78 -14.67 42.57
C ILE A 90 32.82 -13.58 41.49
N ASN A 91 33.90 -13.48 40.72
CA ASN A 91 34.02 -12.51 39.64
C ASN A 91 32.96 -12.72 38.58
N PHE A 92 32.74 -13.99 38.15
CA PHE A 92 31.70 -14.32 37.22
C PHE A 92 30.29 -13.90 37.71
N VAL A 93 29.92 -14.26 38.95
CA VAL A 93 28.62 -13.91 39.51
C VAL A 93 28.45 -12.38 39.64
N THR A 94 29.51 -11.68 40.07
CA THR A 94 29.49 -10.23 40.18
C THR A 94 29.28 -9.55 38.83
N LEU A 95 30.08 -9.91 37.83
CA LEU A 95 29.96 -9.33 36.48
C LEU A 95 28.63 -9.67 35.84
N SER A 96 28.13 -10.93 35.96
CA SER A 96 26.84 -11.32 35.45
C SER A 96 25.71 -10.58 36.15
N GLY A 97 25.79 -10.36 37.43
CA GLY A 97 24.83 -9.55 38.21
C GLY A 97 24.83 -8.09 37.77
N LEU A 98 26.00 -7.45 37.60
CA LEU A 98 26.10 -6.07 37.11
C LEU A 98 25.54 -5.93 35.71
N LYS A 99 25.84 -6.87 34.79
CA LYS A 99 25.24 -6.93 33.46
C LYS A 99 23.73 -7.07 33.50
N THR A 100 23.21 -7.92 34.37
CA THR A 100 21.77 -8.13 34.55
C THR A 100 21.06 -6.84 35.00
N VAL A 101 21.63 -6.12 35.96
CA VAL A 101 21.11 -4.80 36.41
C VAL A 101 21.10 -3.80 35.25
N ALA A 102 22.18 -3.74 34.47
CA ALA A 102 22.26 -2.87 33.30
C ALA A 102 21.16 -3.23 32.25
N ILE A 103 20.99 -4.52 31.97
CA ILE A 103 19.95 -4.98 31.02
C ILE A 103 18.55 -4.58 31.48
N PHE A 104 18.17 -4.83 32.72
CA PHE A 104 16.86 -4.43 33.25
C PHE A 104 16.63 -2.92 33.19
N MET A 105 17.65 -2.15 33.53
CA MET A 105 17.57 -0.69 33.52
C MET A 105 17.36 -0.16 32.09
N TRP A 106 18.16 -0.66 31.12
CA TRP A 106 18.00 -0.26 29.73
C TRP A 106 16.67 -0.75 29.13
N THR A 107 16.21 -1.95 29.50
CA THR A 107 14.90 -2.47 29.12
C THR A 107 13.78 -1.54 29.60
N ALA A 108 13.85 -1.09 30.88
CA ALA A 108 12.86 -0.16 31.40
C ALA A 108 12.93 1.23 30.71
N ALA A 109 14.12 1.72 30.38
CA ALA A 109 14.30 2.95 29.62
C ALA A 109 13.72 2.82 28.19
N PHE A 110 14.04 1.74 27.49
CA PHE A 110 13.50 1.46 26.15
C PHE A 110 11.97 1.31 26.15
N ALA A 111 11.40 0.63 27.15
CA ALA A 111 9.95 0.51 27.30
C ALA A 111 9.27 1.88 27.52
N ARG A 112 9.88 2.78 28.32
CA ARG A 112 9.40 4.16 28.49
C ARG A 112 9.52 4.96 27.19
N PHE A 113 10.64 4.85 26.50
CA PHE A 113 10.89 5.52 25.22
C PHE A 113 9.88 5.10 24.15
N LEU A 114 9.59 3.79 24.02
CA LEU A 114 8.56 3.29 23.11
C LEU A 114 7.18 3.84 23.43
N LYS A 115 6.81 3.88 24.72
CA LYS A 115 5.54 4.48 25.15
C LYS A 115 5.46 5.96 24.79
N LEU A 116 6.57 6.69 24.93
CA LEU A 116 6.66 8.10 24.55
C LEU A 116 6.46 8.27 23.03
N ILE A 117 7.18 7.51 22.20
CA ILE A 117 7.02 7.57 20.73
C ILE A 117 5.57 7.29 20.34
N ILE A 118 4.98 6.23 20.90
CA ILE A 118 3.59 5.86 20.63
C ILE A 118 2.64 6.99 20.99
N ALA A 119 2.83 7.62 22.16
CA ALA A 119 2.00 8.74 22.63
C ALA A 119 2.13 9.98 21.74
N VAL A 120 3.31 10.24 21.18
CA VAL A 120 3.55 11.36 20.26
C VAL A 120 2.90 11.12 18.91
N VAL A 121 3.10 9.95 18.36
CA VAL A 121 2.49 9.56 17.06
C VAL A 121 0.97 9.56 17.17
N SER A 122 0.39 9.21 18.34
CA SER A 122 -1.06 9.25 18.54
C SER A 122 -1.64 10.65 18.64
N ARG A 123 -0.87 11.64 19.12
CA ARG A 123 -1.36 13.03 19.23
C ARG A 123 -1.51 13.72 17.86
N ASP A 124 -0.70 13.33 16.88
CA ASP A 124 -0.73 13.92 15.52
C ASP A 124 -1.50 13.01 14.54
N SER A 125 -2.63 12.47 15.00
CA SER A 125 -3.48 11.54 14.24
C SER A 125 -4.03 12.12 12.92
N SER A 126 -3.98 13.46 12.75
CA SER A 126 -4.35 14.12 11.49
C SER A 126 -3.39 13.83 10.35
N ARG A 127 -2.11 13.54 10.64
CA ARG A 127 -1.07 13.21 9.66
C ARG A 127 -0.88 11.70 9.45
N PHE A 128 -1.16 10.88 10.48
CA PHE A 128 -0.93 9.44 10.43
C PHE A 128 -2.25 8.66 10.55
N HIS A 129 -2.95 8.50 9.44
CA HIS A 129 -4.20 7.71 9.36
C HIS A 129 -4.04 6.21 9.72
N LEU A 130 -2.80 5.76 9.95
CA LEU A 130 -2.46 4.35 10.21
C LEU A 130 -2.64 3.93 11.66
N ILE A 131 -2.46 4.86 12.60
CA ILE A 131 -2.45 4.57 14.02
C ILE A 131 -3.70 5.19 14.63
N HIS A 132 -4.78 4.42 14.66
CA HIS A 132 -5.98 4.78 15.38
C HIS A 132 -5.80 4.47 16.87
N GLU A 133 -6.44 5.22 17.75
CA GLU A 133 -6.44 4.96 19.20
C GLU A 133 -6.76 3.49 19.54
N ARG A 134 -7.56 2.83 18.71
CA ARG A 134 -7.94 1.42 18.87
C ARG A 134 -6.81 0.43 18.58
N THR A 135 -5.83 0.77 17.74
CA THR A 135 -4.73 -0.13 17.35
C THR A 135 -3.45 0.08 18.15
N LEU A 136 -3.33 1.22 18.85
CA LEU A 136 -2.20 1.55 19.72
C LEU A 136 -1.84 0.46 20.74
N PRO A 137 -2.81 -0.13 21.49
CA PRO A 137 -2.49 -1.17 22.46
C PRO A 137 -1.87 -2.42 21.83
N LEU A 138 -2.26 -2.78 20.61
CA LEU A 138 -1.72 -3.94 19.90
C LEU A 138 -0.22 -3.74 19.60
N PHE A 139 0.14 -2.59 19.03
CA PHE A 139 1.54 -2.26 18.75
C PHE A 139 2.37 -2.14 20.02
N SER A 140 1.82 -1.48 21.05
CA SER A 140 2.50 -1.34 22.36
C SER A 140 2.79 -2.71 22.99
N ASN A 141 1.82 -3.62 22.99
CA ASN A 141 1.99 -4.96 23.56
C ASN A 141 2.98 -5.80 22.76
N LEU A 142 2.91 -5.75 21.42
CA LEU A 142 3.84 -6.47 20.55
C LEU A 142 5.28 -6.01 20.76
N PHE A 143 5.53 -4.70 20.80
CA PHE A 143 6.84 -4.14 21.09
C PHE A 143 7.32 -4.49 22.50
N MET A 144 6.42 -4.47 23.49
CA MET A 144 6.78 -4.84 24.87
C MET A 144 7.20 -6.31 24.97
N ILE A 145 6.49 -7.21 24.29
CA ILE A 145 6.86 -8.64 24.22
C ILE A 145 8.25 -8.79 23.61
N LEU A 146 8.54 -8.08 22.50
CA LEU A 146 9.84 -8.12 21.84
C LEU A 146 10.97 -7.59 22.75
N VAL A 147 10.75 -6.47 23.44
CA VAL A 147 11.73 -5.87 24.36
C VAL A 147 12.00 -6.80 25.55
N VAL A 148 10.97 -7.43 26.12
CA VAL A 148 11.12 -8.40 27.23
C VAL A 148 11.85 -9.66 26.77
N ALA A 149 11.50 -10.19 25.58
CA ALA A 149 12.17 -11.36 25.00
C ALA A 149 13.66 -11.09 24.76
N LEU A 150 14.00 -9.91 24.22
CA LEU A 150 15.38 -9.48 23.99
C LEU A 150 16.15 -9.29 25.30
N ALA A 151 15.51 -8.72 26.32
CA ALA A 151 16.09 -8.58 27.65
C ALA A 151 16.40 -9.94 28.28
N LEU A 152 15.46 -10.88 28.20
CA LEU A 152 15.67 -12.26 28.67
C LEU A 152 16.84 -12.93 27.96
N TYR A 153 16.90 -12.79 26.64
CA TYR A 153 18.02 -13.31 25.83
C TYR A 153 19.39 -12.78 26.34
N PHE A 154 19.52 -11.46 26.54
CA PHE A 154 20.77 -10.87 27.00
C PHE A 154 21.09 -11.27 28.45
N VAL A 155 20.10 -11.45 29.31
CA VAL A 155 20.31 -11.95 30.69
C VAL A 155 20.88 -13.38 30.63
N LEU A 156 20.25 -14.28 29.87
CA LEU A 156 20.74 -15.66 29.73
C LEU A 156 22.18 -15.69 29.19
N LEU A 157 22.48 -14.83 28.21
CA LEU A 157 23.83 -14.70 27.64
C LEU A 157 24.83 -14.18 28.69
N ALA A 158 24.44 -13.22 29.56
CA ALA A 158 25.27 -12.69 30.62
C ALA A 158 25.64 -13.77 31.66
N TRP A 159 24.78 -14.78 31.83
CA TRP A 159 25.02 -15.92 32.72
C TRP A 159 25.63 -17.14 32.02
N ASN A 160 26.13 -16.97 30.78
CA ASN A 160 26.70 -18.04 29.95
C ASN A 160 25.76 -19.26 29.79
N ILE A 161 24.44 -19.01 29.79
CA ILE A 161 23.45 -20.06 29.52
C ILE A 161 23.34 -20.22 27.99
N ASP A 162 23.50 -21.44 27.52
CA ASP A 162 23.35 -21.73 26.10
C ASP A 162 21.89 -21.60 25.66
N VAL A 163 21.65 -20.63 24.80
CA VAL A 163 20.32 -20.31 24.28
C VAL A 163 20.11 -20.79 22.83
N THR A 164 21.08 -21.57 22.29
CA THR A 164 21.07 -22.00 20.88
C THR A 164 19.79 -22.77 20.53
N ALA A 165 19.36 -23.71 21.37
CA ALA A 165 18.14 -24.48 21.15
C ALA A 165 16.88 -23.59 21.20
N TRP A 166 16.86 -22.57 22.08
CA TRP A 166 15.78 -21.60 22.17
C TRP A 166 15.73 -20.70 20.95
N MET A 167 16.90 -20.26 20.46
CA MET A 167 17.00 -19.47 19.24
C MET A 167 16.52 -20.24 18.00
N ALA A 168 16.88 -21.53 17.89
CA ALA A 168 16.40 -22.39 16.82
C ALA A 168 14.87 -22.53 16.84
N SER A 169 14.29 -22.77 18.02
CA SER A 169 12.83 -22.85 18.20
C SER A 169 12.13 -21.53 17.89
N ALA A 170 12.70 -20.40 18.35
CA ALA A 170 12.20 -19.05 18.03
C ALA A 170 12.29 -18.75 16.53
N GLY A 171 13.32 -19.24 15.84
CA GLY A 171 13.48 -19.13 14.39
C GLY A 171 12.34 -19.84 13.64
N ILE A 172 11.99 -21.07 14.05
CA ILE A 172 10.87 -21.83 13.46
C ILE A 172 9.54 -21.09 13.68
N LEU A 173 9.32 -20.60 14.91
CA LEU A 173 8.16 -19.77 15.24
C LEU A 173 8.12 -18.49 14.38
N GLY A 174 9.28 -17.83 14.18
CA GLY A 174 9.40 -16.65 13.33
C GLY A 174 9.00 -16.93 11.88
N ILE A 175 9.39 -18.08 11.32
CA ILE A 175 8.97 -18.52 9.99
C ILE A 175 7.43 -18.71 9.94
N ALA A 176 6.84 -19.38 10.92
CA ALA A 176 5.41 -19.59 10.98
C ALA A 176 4.63 -18.26 11.05
N ILE A 177 5.09 -17.32 11.88
CA ILE A 177 4.51 -15.96 11.99
C ILE A 177 4.67 -15.20 10.67
N SER A 178 5.82 -15.33 9.99
CA SER A 178 6.07 -14.69 8.69
C SER A 178 5.10 -15.16 7.61
N PHE A 179 4.82 -16.47 7.56
CA PHE A 179 3.81 -17.01 6.65
C PHE A 179 2.40 -16.50 6.98
N ALA A 180 2.05 -16.44 8.26
CA ALA A 180 0.75 -15.90 8.69
C ALA A 180 0.58 -14.40 8.38
N ALA A 181 1.67 -13.63 8.42
CA ALA A 181 1.67 -12.19 8.15
C ALA A 181 1.86 -11.82 6.66
N LYS A 182 2.16 -12.78 5.79
CA LYS A 182 2.54 -12.58 4.38
C LYS A 182 1.57 -11.66 3.63
N ASP A 183 0.27 -11.95 3.71
CA ASP A 183 -0.74 -11.20 2.95
C ASP A 183 -0.91 -9.77 3.49
N THR A 184 -0.77 -9.58 4.79
CA THR A 184 -0.81 -8.25 5.41
C THR A 184 0.37 -7.40 4.95
N LEU A 185 1.58 -7.97 4.96
CA LEU A 185 2.79 -7.32 4.47
C LEU A 185 2.71 -7.02 2.96
N ALA A 186 2.20 -7.97 2.17
CA ALA A 186 2.03 -7.78 0.72
C ALA A 186 1.10 -6.59 0.42
N ASN A 187 -0.02 -6.46 1.15
CA ASN A 187 -0.92 -5.31 0.99
C ASN A 187 -0.26 -3.99 1.38
N LEU A 188 0.51 -3.98 2.44
CA LEU A 188 1.21 -2.79 2.94
C LEU A 188 2.27 -2.31 1.94
N PHE A 189 3.13 -3.23 1.47
CA PHE A 189 4.15 -2.89 0.47
C PHE A 189 3.54 -2.44 -0.84
N ALA A 190 2.51 -3.15 -1.35
CA ALA A 190 1.80 -2.74 -2.55
C ALA A 190 1.18 -1.34 -2.38
N GLY A 191 0.58 -1.03 -1.22
CA GLY A 191 0.05 0.30 -0.92
C GLY A 191 1.13 1.39 -0.95
N VAL A 192 2.31 1.13 -0.39
CA VAL A 192 3.45 2.06 -0.43
C VAL A 192 3.90 2.29 -1.88
N PHE A 193 4.02 1.24 -2.71
CA PHE A 193 4.40 1.37 -4.11
C PHE A 193 3.33 2.11 -4.93
N ILE A 194 2.04 1.83 -4.70
CA ILE A 194 0.95 2.56 -5.36
C ILE A 194 1.02 4.06 -5.04
N LEU A 195 1.32 4.43 -3.80
CA LEU A 195 1.47 5.83 -3.40
C LEU A 195 2.74 6.48 -3.98
N ALA A 196 3.84 5.72 -4.10
CA ALA A 196 5.12 6.22 -4.61
C ALA A 196 5.11 6.38 -6.15
N ASP A 197 4.65 5.36 -6.88
CA ASP A 197 4.65 5.35 -8.35
C ASP A 197 3.41 6.01 -8.94
N ALA A 198 2.34 6.14 -8.15
CA ALA A 198 1.06 6.73 -8.52
C ALA A 198 0.53 6.29 -9.90
N PRO A 199 0.37 4.98 -10.17
CA PRO A 199 -0.17 4.49 -11.44
C PRO A 199 -1.60 4.97 -11.69
N TYR A 200 -2.28 5.37 -10.65
CA TYR A 200 -3.57 6.08 -10.63
C TYR A 200 -3.63 7.01 -9.43
N LYS A 201 -4.50 8.02 -9.50
CA LYS A 201 -4.70 9.06 -8.48
C LYS A 201 -6.14 9.08 -8.01
N LEU A 202 -6.39 9.80 -6.92
CA LEU A 202 -7.76 10.08 -6.48
C LEU A 202 -8.53 10.80 -7.59
N GLY A 203 -9.73 10.31 -7.89
CA GLY A 203 -10.59 10.81 -8.96
C GLY A 203 -10.36 10.15 -10.32
N ASP A 204 -9.27 9.41 -10.52
CA ASP A 204 -9.04 8.68 -11.77
C ASP A 204 -10.12 7.61 -11.97
N PHE A 205 -10.51 7.42 -13.24
CA PHE A 205 -11.44 6.39 -13.63
C PHE A 205 -10.66 5.19 -14.18
N ILE A 206 -10.69 4.08 -13.45
CA ILE A 206 -9.89 2.89 -13.76
C ILE A 206 -10.78 1.68 -14.06
N VAL A 207 -10.21 0.76 -14.84
CA VAL A 207 -10.80 -0.54 -15.15
C VAL A 207 -9.78 -1.61 -14.79
N LEU A 208 -10.19 -2.57 -13.97
CA LEU A 208 -9.40 -3.74 -13.63
C LEU A 208 -9.58 -4.84 -14.69
N ASP A 209 -8.67 -5.78 -14.76
CA ASP A 209 -8.75 -6.93 -15.69
C ASP A 209 -9.92 -7.87 -15.37
N SER A 210 -10.37 -7.93 -14.13
CA SER A 210 -11.60 -8.60 -13.67
C SER A 210 -12.89 -7.95 -14.18
N GLY A 211 -12.80 -6.73 -14.74
CA GLY A 211 -13.91 -6.01 -15.35
C GLY A 211 -14.53 -4.93 -14.47
N GLU A 212 -14.18 -4.85 -13.19
CA GLU A 212 -14.65 -3.76 -12.31
C GLU A 212 -14.15 -2.43 -12.83
N ARG A 213 -15.05 -1.46 -12.84
CA ARG A 213 -14.83 -0.13 -13.38
C ARG A 213 -15.40 0.94 -12.47
N GLY A 214 -14.56 1.89 -12.04
CA GLY A 214 -15.01 2.94 -11.13
C GLY A 214 -14.01 4.09 -11.00
N ALA A 215 -14.46 5.14 -10.33
CA ALA A 215 -13.61 6.25 -9.92
C ALA A 215 -12.88 5.90 -8.62
N VAL A 216 -11.60 6.20 -8.53
CA VAL A 216 -10.80 6.02 -7.31
C VAL A 216 -11.23 7.06 -6.28
N THR A 217 -11.87 6.62 -5.19
CA THR A 217 -12.35 7.49 -4.11
C THR A 217 -11.40 7.56 -2.93
N HIS A 218 -10.62 6.49 -2.71
CA HIS A 218 -9.66 6.44 -1.61
C HIS A 218 -8.51 5.50 -1.93
N ILE A 219 -7.29 5.93 -1.61
CA ILE A 219 -6.08 5.10 -1.66
C ILE A 219 -5.55 5.00 -0.24
N GLY A 220 -5.82 3.86 0.39
CA GLY A 220 -5.33 3.54 1.72
C GLY A 220 -4.05 2.72 1.65
N ILE A 221 -3.43 2.48 2.80
CA ILE A 221 -2.19 1.70 2.87
C ILE A 221 -2.41 0.21 2.60
N ARG A 222 -3.62 -0.31 2.86
CA ARG A 222 -3.98 -1.72 2.69
C ARG A 222 -4.91 -1.98 1.51
N SER A 223 -5.73 -1.00 1.15
CA SER A 223 -6.77 -1.16 0.12
C SER A 223 -7.04 0.15 -0.61
N THR A 224 -7.41 0.01 -1.87
CA THR A 224 -7.94 1.09 -2.72
C THR A 224 -9.45 0.92 -2.85
N ARG A 225 -10.21 2.03 -2.86
CA ARG A 225 -11.67 2.03 -3.03
C ARG A 225 -12.03 2.64 -4.35
N LEU A 226 -12.95 1.99 -5.04
CA LEU A 226 -13.50 2.42 -6.31
C LEU A 226 -15.00 2.64 -6.14
N LEU A 227 -15.51 3.75 -6.64
CA LEU A 227 -16.94 4.01 -6.75
C LEU A 227 -17.39 3.73 -8.18
N THR A 228 -18.30 2.78 -8.34
CA THR A 228 -18.89 2.44 -9.64
C THR A 228 -19.91 3.48 -10.05
N ARG A 229 -20.47 3.35 -11.27
CA ARG A 229 -21.56 4.20 -11.75
C ARG A 229 -22.92 3.95 -11.08
N ASP A 230 -23.03 2.79 -10.44
CA ASP A 230 -24.25 2.38 -9.74
C ASP A 230 -24.18 2.75 -8.25
N ASP A 231 -23.28 3.69 -7.90
CA ASP A 231 -23.01 4.18 -6.53
C ASP A 231 -22.57 3.05 -5.57
N VAL A 232 -21.98 1.98 -6.10
CA VAL A 232 -21.44 0.87 -5.31
C VAL A 232 -19.96 1.10 -5.05
N GLU A 233 -19.56 1.07 -3.78
CA GLU A 233 -18.15 1.11 -3.39
C GLU A 233 -17.54 -0.30 -3.44
N ILE A 234 -16.48 -0.45 -4.23
CA ILE A 234 -15.67 -1.66 -4.31
C ILE A 234 -14.37 -1.42 -3.57
N THR A 235 -14.10 -2.21 -2.54
CA THR A 235 -12.83 -2.17 -1.81
C THR A 235 -11.92 -3.29 -2.31
N VAL A 236 -10.81 -2.92 -2.94
CA VAL A 236 -9.82 -3.87 -3.49
C VAL A 236 -8.56 -3.84 -2.64
N PRO A 237 -8.07 -5.00 -2.13
CA PRO A 237 -6.79 -5.09 -1.44
C PRO A 237 -5.63 -4.62 -2.35
N ASN A 238 -4.69 -3.87 -1.79
CA ASN A 238 -3.58 -3.32 -2.58
C ASN A 238 -2.66 -4.40 -3.18
N SER A 239 -2.55 -5.56 -2.53
CA SER A 239 -1.82 -6.70 -3.09
C SER A 239 -2.41 -7.19 -4.42
N ILE A 240 -3.73 -7.08 -4.60
CA ILE A 240 -4.40 -7.35 -5.87
C ILE A 240 -4.11 -6.21 -6.84
N MET A 241 -4.34 -4.95 -6.42
CA MET A 241 -4.10 -3.78 -7.26
C MET A 241 -2.67 -3.70 -7.81
N GLY A 242 -1.68 -4.12 -7.02
CA GLY A 242 -0.27 -4.14 -7.45
C GLY A 242 0.10 -5.25 -8.43
N ASN A 243 -0.74 -6.28 -8.59
CA ASN A 243 -0.44 -7.45 -9.40
C ASN A 243 -1.33 -7.59 -10.66
N VAL A 244 -2.42 -6.81 -10.76
CA VAL A 244 -3.33 -6.87 -11.91
C VAL A 244 -3.03 -5.77 -12.91
N LYS A 245 -3.42 -6.01 -14.17
CA LYS A 245 -3.40 -4.97 -15.20
C LYS A 245 -4.48 -3.94 -14.90
N ILE A 246 -4.08 -2.68 -14.74
CA ILE A 246 -4.97 -1.55 -14.54
C ILE A 246 -5.01 -0.71 -15.81
N THR A 247 -6.21 -0.50 -16.37
CA THR A 247 -6.42 0.47 -17.44
C THR A 247 -6.91 1.76 -16.83
N ASN A 248 -6.06 2.78 -16.79
CA ASN A 248 -6.42 4.11 -16.32
C ASN A 248 -6.99 4.91 -17.50
N GLU A 249 -8.31 5.14 -17.51
CA GLU A 249 -9.00 5.85 -18.58
C GLU A 249 -8.80 7.38 -18.53
N THR A 250 -8.35 7.92 -17.39
CA THR A 250 -8.06 9.36 -17.17
C THR A 250 -6.57 9.66 -17.08
N GLY A 251 -5.72 8.64 -16.88
CA GLY A 251 -4.28 8.79 -16.68
C GLY A 251 -3.46 9.10 -17.94
N GLY A 252 -4.09 9.28 -19.10
CA GLY A 252 -3.42 9.71 -20.33
C GLY A 252 -2.99 11.18 -20.28
N PRO A 253 -2.34 11.69 -21.35
CA PRO A 253 -1.93 13.08 -21.43
C PRO A 253 -3.11 14.08 -21.33
N HIS A 254 -4.33 13.60 -21.56
CA HIS A 254 -5.59 14.33 -21.39
C HIS A 254 -6.65 13.41 -20.83
N GLU A 255 -7.54 13.92 -19.97
CA GLU A 255 -8.70 13.19 -19.43
C GLU A 255 -9.73 12.79 -20.50
N LYS A 256 -9.59 13.30 -21.73
CA LYS A 256 -10.54 13.06 -22.83
C LYS A 256 -10.57 11.60 -23.21
N TYR A 257 -11.80 11.07 -23.29
CA TYR A 257 -12.05 9.69 -23.68
C TYR A 257 -12.63 9.61 -25.08
N ARG A 258 -12.09 8.76 -25.95
CA ARG A 258 -12.59 8.54 -27.29
C ARG A 258 -13.71 7.53 -27.31
N ILE A 259 -14.92 7.96 -27.71
CA ILE A 259 -16.04 7.07 -28.00
C ILE A 259 -16.06 6.71 -29.48
N ARG A 260 -16.61 5.54 -29.76
CA ARG A 260 -16.76 4.97 -31.09
C ARG A 260 -18.20 4.56 -31.29
N ILE A 261 -18.87 5.20 -32.25
CA ILE A 261 -20.22 4.86 -32.64
C ILE A 261 -20.14 4.08 -33.93
N LYS A 262 -20.48 2.81 -33.86
CA LYS A 262 -20.56 1.92 -35.05
C LYS A 262 -21.92 2.08 -35.70
N VAL A 263 -21.92 2.26 -37.01
CA VAL A 263 -23.14 2.46 -37.79
C VAL A 263 -23.02 1.64 -39.11
N GLY A 264 -23.97 0.78 -39.35
CA GLY A 264 -24.11 0.05 -40.64
C GLY A 264 -25.19 0.69 -41.48
N VAL A 265 -24.92 0.92 -42.76
CA VAL A 265 -25.90 1.37 -43.77
C VAL A 265 -26.04 0.34 -44.90
N ALA A 266 -27.19 0.32 -45.60
CA ALA A 266 -27.43 -0.63 -46.67
C ALA A 266 -26.42 -0.47 -47.81
N TYR A 267 -26.11 -1.58 -48.50
CA TYR A 267 -25.36 -1.53 -49.72
C TYR A 267 -26.11 -0.70 -50.79
N GLY A 268 -25.36 0.12 -51.53
CA GLY A 268 -25.93 1.13 -52.42
C GLY A 268 -26.13 2.51 -51.81
N SER A 269 -25.95 2.68 -50.49
CA SER A 269 -25.98 3.99 -49.86
C SER A 269 -24.82 4.87 -50.33
N ASP A 270 -25.05 6.16 -50.50
CA ASP A 270 -24.02 7.15 -50.80
C ASP A 270 -23.12 7.37 -49.56
N ILE A 271 -21.87 6.90 -49.66
CA ILE A 271 -20.88 6.95 -48.59
C ILE A 271 -20.54 8.40 -48.19
N ASP A 272 -20.46 9.32 -49.16
CA ASP A 272 -20.12 10.72 -48.90
C ASP A 272 -21.27 11.42 -48.17
N LYS A 273 -22.52 11.13 -48.53
CA LYS A 273 -23.70 11.60 -47.83
C LYS A 273 -23.74 11.07 -46.39
N VAL A 274 -23.46 9.79 -46.18
CA VAL A 274 -23.38 9.19 -44.83
C VAL A 274 -22.28 9.85 -43.98
N HIS A 275 -21.10 10.05 -44.57
CA HIS A 275 -19.98 10.71 -43.88
C HIS A 275 -20.32 12.17 -43.47
N ALA A 276 -20.90 12.94 -44.40
CA ALA A 276 -21.30 14.33 -44.15
C ALA A 276 -22.35 14.39 -43.03
N LEU A 277 -23.33 13.50 -43.02
CA LEU A 277 -24.38 13.46 -42.00
C LEU A 277 -23.83 13.08 -40.62
N LEU A 278 -22.99 12.05 -40.54
CA LEU A 278 -22.35 11.66 -39.26
C LEU A 278 -21.46 12.77 -38.69
N MET A 279 -20.75 13.48 -39.56
CA MET A 279 -19.96 14.65 -39.18
C MET A 279 -20.82 15.82 -38.69
N ASP A 280 -21.96 16.08 -39.33
CA ASP A 280 -22.90 17.14 -38.92
C ASP A 280 -23.52 16.83 -37.54
N VAL A 281 -23.96 15.58 -37.31
CA VAL A 281 -24.41 15.12 -36.00
C VAL A 281 -23.35 15.32 -34.92
N ALA A 282 -22.11 14.95 -35.21
CA ALA A 282 -21.02 15.16 -34.25
C ALA A 282 -20.75 16.63 -33.95
N LYS A 283 -20.76 17.49 -34.99
CA LYS A 283 -20.51 18.93 -34.81
C LYS A 283 -21.65 19.64 -34.07
N SER A 284 -22.89 19.17 -34.22
CA SER A 284 -24.05 19.74 -33.53
C SER A 284 -24.17 19.31 -32.07
N SER A 285 -23.41 18.31 -31.61
CA SER A 285 -23.46 17.80 -30.24
C SER A 285 -22.62 18.68 -29.28
N PRO A 286 -23.22 19.36 -28.29
CA PRO A 286 -22.53 20.26 -27.39
C PRO A 286 -21.61 19.53 -26.36
N GLU A 287 -21.81 18.23 -26.17
CA GLU A 287 -21.06 17.44 -25.19
C GLU A 287 -19.75 16.85 -25.74
N LEU A 288 -19.49 17.03 -27.05
CA LEU A 288 -18.27 16.57 -27.68
C LEU A 288 -17.16 17.62 -27.59
N CYS A 289 -15.92 17.14 -27.42
CA CYS A 289 -14.77 17.99 -27.47
C CYS A 289 -14.50 18.43 -28.93
N SER A 290 -14.20 19.72 -29.13
CA SER A 290 -13.80 20.25 -30.44
C SER A 290 -12.39 19.80 -30.86
N THR A 291 -11.55 19.49 -29.90
CA THR A 291 -10.16 19.04 -30.11
C THR A 291 -9.88 17.77 -29.32
N PRO A 292 -9.47 16.65 -29.96
CA PRO A 292 -9.35 16.45 -31.40
C PRO A 292 -10.72 16.49 -32.10
N PRO A 293 -10.79 16.91 -33.39
CA PRO A 293 -12.04 16.95 -34.11
C PRO A 293 -12.62 15.56 -34.34
N PRO A 294 -13.95 15.41 -34.40
CA PRO A 294 -14.58 14.14 -34.75
C PRO A 294 -14.15 13.67 -36.14
N ARG A 295 -14.16 12.36 -36.35
CA ARG A 295 -13.74 11.72 -37.59
C ARG A 295 -14.69 10.60 -37.93
N VAL A 296 -15.06 10.45 -39.20
CA VAL A 296 -15.78 9.29 -39.70
C VAL A 296 -14.82 8.39 -40.47
N ARG A 297 -14.99 7.09 -40.33
CA ARG A 297 -14.21 6.07 -41.03
C ARG A 297 -15.14 5.01 -41.60
N PHE A 298 -15.01 4.72 -42.88
CA PHE A 298 -15.50 3.49 -43.47
C PHE A 298 -14.59 2.34 -43.01
N ARG A 299 -15.14 1.30 -42.41
CA ARG A 299 -14.33 0.28 -41.73
C ARG A 299 -14.27 -1.02 -42.51
N ALA A 300 -15.40 -1.49 -42.99
CA ALA A 300 -15.48 -2.77 -43.66
C ALA A 300 -16.76 -2.85 -44.50
N PHE A 301 -16.72 -3.77 -45.46
CA PHE A 301 -17.90 -4.34 -46.09
C PHE A 301 -18.40 -5.46 -45.20
N GLY A 302 -19.48 -5.23 -44.45
CA GLY A 302 -20.09 -6.21 -43.55
C GLY A 302 -21.00 -7.18 -44.34
N ASP A 303 -21.47 -8.23 -43.65
CA ASP A 303 -22.32 -9.28 -44.27
C ASP A 303 -23.59 -8.70 -44.87
N SER A 304 -24.12 -7.63 -44.32
CA SER A 304 -25.37 -7.01 -44.82
C SER A 304 -25.29 -5.47 -44.80
N SER A 305 -24.16 -4.88 -44.46
CA SER A 305 -24.02 -3.43 -44.32
C SER A 305 -22.66 -2.90 -44.74
N LEU A 306 -22.61 -1.62 -45.08
CA LEU A 306 -21.39 -0.84 -45.18
C LEU A 306 -21.10 -0.27 -43.78
N ASP A 307 -20.04 -0.76 -43.16
CA ASP A 307 -19.72 -0.45 -41.76
C ASP A 307 -18.94 0.84 -41.64
N HIS A 308 -19.53 1.81 -40.94
CA HIS A 308 -18.95 3.10 -40.63
C HIS A 308 -18.70 3.24 -39.13
N GLU A 309 -17.73 4.07 -38.76
CA GLU A 309 -17.45 4.37 -37.38
C GLU A 309 -17.25 5.89 -37.21
N LEU A 310 -18.07 6.50 -36.35
CA LEU A 310 -17.88 7.87 -35.91
C LEU A 310 -17.00 7.85 -34.66
N LEU A 311 -15.83 8.50 -34.75
CA LEU A 311 -14.84 8.66 -33.68
C LEU A 311 -14.96 10.08 -33.16
N CYS A 312 -15.27 10.23 -31.87
CA CYS A 312 -15.37 11.52 -31.22
C CYS A 312 -14.87 11.42 -29.76
N TRP A 313 -14.64 12.56 -29.15
CA TRP A 313 -14.07 12.64 -27.81
C TRP A 313 -15.02 13.33 -26.86
N VAL A 314 -15.15 12.76 -25.64
CA VAL A 314 -15.85 13.36 -24.51
C VAL A 314 -14.84 13.85 -23.48
N ALA A 315 -15.20 14.88 -22.71
CA ALA A 315 -14.30 15.50 -21.75
C ALA A 315 -13.87 14.53 -20.63
N LYS A 316 -14.77 13.64 -20.21
CA LYS A 316 -14.52 12.65 -19.16
C LYS A 316 -15.10 11.28 -19.53
N PRO A 317 -14.44 10.16 -19.14
CA PRO A 317 -14.90 8.79 -19.41
C PRO A 317 -16.32 8.50 -18.88
N VAL A 318 -16.71 9.14 -17.77
CA VAL A 318 -18.03 8.99 -17.16
C VAL A 318 -19.15 9.38 -18.10
N LEU A 319 -18.93 10.33 -19.01
CA LEU A 319 -19.94 10.86 -19.94
C LEU A 319 -20.21 9.94 -21.14
N ARG A 320 -19.35 8.92 -21.39
CA ARG A 320 -19.40 8.11 -22.61
C ARG A 320 -20.76 7.49 -22.90
N GLY A 321 -21.46 6.98 -21.88
CA GLY A 321 -22.74 6.30 -22.07
C GLY A 321 -23.86 7.27 -22.46
N ARG A 322 -23.94 8.40 -21.78
CA ARG A 322 -24.93 9.46 -22.05
C ARG A 322 -24.74 10.05 -23.43
N VAL A 323 -23.51 10.36 -23.78
CA VAL A 323 -23.21 10.95 -25.09
C VAL A 323 -23.40 9.94 -26.22
N ALA A 324 -23.02 8.67 -26.02
CA ALA A 324 -23.26 7.61 -27.00
C ALA A 324 -24.78 7.42 -27.26
N HIS A 325 -25.60 7.46 -26.20
CA HIS A 325 -27.06 7.41 -26.34
C HIS A 325 -27.59 8.58 -27.18
N ALA A 326 -27.17 9.82 -26.84
CA ALA A 326 -27.61 11.03 -27.56
C ALA A 326 -27.20 10.97 -29.04
N LEU A 327 -25.97 10.58 -29.36
CA LEU A 327 -25.48 10.46 -30.73
C LEU A 327 -26.22 9.37 -31.51
N ASN A 328 -26.41 8.18 -30.94
CA ASN A 328 -27.14 7.10 -31.59
C ASN A 328 -28.58 7.51 -31.90
N THR A 329 -29.23 8.20 -30.97
CA THR A 329 -30.60 8.70 -31.16
C THR A 329 -30.67 9.73 -32.31
N GLU A 330 -29.74 10.68 -32.33
CA GLU A 330 -29.71 11.71 -33.37
C GLU A 330 -29.33 11.13 -34.73
N ILE A 331 -28.36 10.22 -34.81
CA ILE A 331 -27.99 9.52 -36.03
C ILE A 331 -29.20 8.79 -36.61
N TYR A 332 -29.92 8.04 -35.77
CA TYR A 332 -31.10 7.29 -36.23
C TYR A 332 -32.19 8.22 -36.79
N LYS A 333 -32.52 9.32 -36.10
CA LYS A 333 -33.51 10.33 -36.56
C LYS A 333 -33.10 10.96 -37.89
N ARG A 334 -31.81 11.31 -38.03
CA ARG A 334 -31.27 11.91 -39.25
C ARG A 334 -31.29 10.95 -40.42
N PHE A 335 -30.92 9.68 -40.17
CA PHE A 335 -30.97 8.64 -41.22
C PHE A 335 -32.37 8.43 -41.75
N LEU A 336 -33.38 8.35 -40.88
CA LEU A 336 -34.78 8.30 -41.28
C LEU A 336 -35.19 9.49 -42.16
N LYS A 337 -34.82 10.70 -41.74
CA LYS A 337 -35.15 11.95 -42.44
C LYS A 337 -34.53 12.00 -43.84
N GLU A 338 -33.27 11.56 -43.95
CA GLU A 338 -32.46 11.63 -45.18
C GLU A 338 -32.61 10.37 -46.10
N GLY A 339 -33.46 9.41 -45.70
CA GLY A 339 -33.70 8.20 -46.44
C GLY A 339 -32.49 7.25 -46.49
N ILE A 340 -31.62 7.29 -45.49
CA ILE A 340 -30.50 6.35 -45.35
C ILE A 340 -31.02 5.10 -44.65
N GLU A 341 -30.94 3.96 -45.33
CA GLU A 341 -31.44 2.70 -44.82
C GLU A 341 -30.41 2.02 -43.89
N ILE A 342 -30.90 1.56 -42.74
CA ILE A 342 -30.17 0.67 -41.82
C ILE A 342 -30.68 -0.75 -42.16
N PRO A 343 -29.84 -1.62 -42.76
CA PRO A 343 -30.31 -2.88 -43.26
C PRO A 343 -30.60 -3.88 -42.15
N PHE A 344 -31.67 -4.66 -42.35
CA PHE A 344 -31.84 -5.92 -41.63
C PHE A 344 -30.86 -6.96 -42.17
N PRO A 345 -30.63 -8.08 -41.48
CA PRO A 345 -29.83 -9.16 -42.03
C PRO A 345 -30.38 -9.65 -43.38
N GLN A 346 -29.57 -9.53 -44.44
CA GLN A 346 -29.93 -9.92 -45.79
C GLN A 346 -29.53 -11.39 -46.04
N ARG A 347 -30.38 -12.13 -46.73
CA ARG A 347 -30.11 -13.51 -47.15
C ARG A 347 -30.65 -13.77 -48.55
N ASP A 348 -29.79 -14.26 -49.43
CA ASP A 348 -30.22 -14.78 -50.72
C ASP A 348 -30.79 -16.19 -50.52
N VAL A 349 -32.08 -16.37 -50.89
CA VAL A 349 -32.78 -17.65 -50.78
C VAL A 349 -33.00 -18.23 -52.15
N HIS A 350 -32.31 -19.31 -52.51
CA HIS A 350 -32.53 -20.06 -53.74
C HIS A 350 -33.56 -21.15 -53.49
N ILE A 351 -34.80 -20.96 -54.02
CA ILE A 351 -35.86 -21.95 -53.92
C ILE A 351 -35.67 -23.00 -55.07
N LYS A 352 -35.17 -24.18 -54.70
CA LYS A 352 -34.90 -25.26 -55.66
C LYS A 352 -36.14 -26.03 -56.13
N SER A 353 -37.25 -26.04 -55.43
CA SER A 353 -38.54 -26.56 -55.85
C SER A 353 -39.68 -25.95 -55.08
N THR A 354 -40.73 -25.50 -55.72
CA THR A 354 -42.04 -25.27 -55.13
C THR A 354 -42.86 -26.53 -55.32
N ALA A 355 -43.03 -27.35 -54.28
CA ALA A 355 -44.04 -28.39 -54.26
C ALA A 355 -45.41 -27.71 -54.26
N VAL A 356 -45.94 -27.37 -55.40
CA VAL A 356 -47.34 -27.03 -55.52
C VAL A 356 -48.12 -28.34 -55.23
N PRO A 357 -49.02 -28.38 -54.26
CA PRO A 357 -49.87 -29.51 -54.02
C PRO A 357 -50.71 -29.70 -55.36
N ARG A 358 -50.48 -30.77 -56.14
CA ARG A 358 -51.37 -31.16 -57.20
C ARG A 358 -52.72 -31.46 -56.55
N THR A 359 -53.66 -30.55 -56.64
CA THR A 359 -55.07 -30.86 -56.49
C THR A 359 -55.43 -31.78 -57.60
N ASP A 360 -55.61 -33.10 -57.30
CA ASP A 360 -56.09 -34.10 -58.23
C ASP A 360 -57.55 -33.80 -58.60
N PRO A 361 -57.89 -33.44 -59.85
CA PRO A 361 -59.26 -33.04 -60.24
C PRO A 361 -60.18 -34.19 -60.50
N GLN A 362 -59.82 -35.46 -60.26
CA GLN A 362 -60.61 -36.60 -60.59
C GLN A 362 -61.01 -37.49 -59.40
N LYS A 363 -61.84 -36.97 -58.51
CA LYS A 363 -62.84 -37.80 -57.84
C LYS A 363 -64.25 -37.38 -58.30
N LYS A 364 -64.59 -37.66 -59.59
CA LYS A 364 -65.98 -37.74 -60.04
C LYS A 364 -66.65 -38.92 -59.34
N LYS A 365 -67.63 -38.63 -58.56
CA LYS A 365 -68.59 -39.56 -58.00
C LYS A 365 -69.13 -40.45 -59.12
N ARG A 366 -69.04 -41.78 -59.01
CA ARG A 366 -69.89 -42.70 -59.66
C ARG A 366 -71.26 -42.65 -59.03
N PRO A 367 -72.35 -42.60 -59.83
CA PRO A 367 -73.71 -42.71 -59.28
C PRO A 367 -73.98 -44.14 -58.87
N ASP A 368 -74.71 -44.27 -57.77
CA ASP A 368 -75.34 -45.49 -57.30
C ASP A 368 -76.22 -46.04 -58.35
N GLU A 369 -76.00 -47.31 -58.72
CA GLU A 369 -77.06 -48.15 -59.31
C GLU A 369 -77.52 -49.10 -58.22
N SER A 370 -78.81 -48.91 -57.94
CA SER A 370 -79.67 -49.72 -57.11
C SER A 370 -79.84 -51.13 -57.76
N GLU A 371 -79.74 -52.16 -56.96
CA GLU A 371 -80.84 -53.15 -56.70
C GLU A 371 -80.50 -53.96 -55.45
#